data_a43a910bb1918ddcf86b6244d289b352
#
_entry.id   a43a910bb1918ddcf86b6244d289b352
#
_cell.length_a   1.000
_cell.length_b   1.000
_cell.length_c   1.000
_cell.angle_alpha   90.00
_cell.angle_beta   90.00
_cell.angle_gamma   90.00
#
_symmetry.space_group_name_H-M   'P 1'
#
loop_
_entity.id
_entity.type
_entity.pdbx_description
1 polymer ?
#
loop_
_entity_poly.entity_id
_entity_poly.type
_entity_poly.pdbx_seq_one_letter_code
_entity_poly.pdbx_strand_id
1 'polypeptide(L)'
;MGVSNHLLTFVRGLLTVLKWIGAVVAVVILIVAGLFAYGRLRGPDAAGRAALAALQPARTPPAGRNAFPVLWLERWPVPDDQLQAVTAADLRHLHALVTQPVPKNRAAALARFNDIQNYVPVAQTRWPPPSQPDMESLCGWSVPDCLGFVAGHRTAVAAALAQAALPLHRAQQLTQADFLWNELPPDPFYVYRFMAVEYGLMPGNWELLQPVWLTALADRFVRGEQVAALTDTCTAIGTWRRLHQGTNDLPYAMGTARFAGDDIRLAAAMLAQLPPDTPTPAACAQALRPVAAADVDSCAWAQRQQAASMANLDWMIADAQRQKGYPWLWFDRRQSRAWLAEQYGPLCRPSLDARLLADDPAAATLPSLLHLDVAGCVSNLIPCVMDAIGRSPLRDLYRQEIQKTADYAAHLRLGAALLALRAPPAVAGPTLAQRYAALPADLHSPGHVSGISAGGRTLYVVDRWRPFRPDARFELPLPVAAAAAR
;
A
#
# COMPACT_ATOMS: atom_id res chain seq x y z
N MET A 1 17.86 -12.33 81.93
CA MET A 1 17.90 -13.52 81.03
C MET A 1 16.74 -13.59 80.02
N GLY A 2 15.88 -12.58 79.87
CA GLY A 2 14.71 -12.64 78.99
C GLY A 2 14.94 -12.23 77.53
N VAL A 3 15.95 -11.40 77.18
CA VAL A 3 16.14 -10.80 75.84
C VAL A 3 16.65 -11.80 74.78
N SER A 4 17.41 -12.83 75.23
CA SER A 4 17.99 -13.85 74.36
C SER A 4 16.94 -14.76 73.67
N ASN A 5 15.83 -15.06 74.34
CA ASN A 5 14.79 -15.96 73.77
C ASN A 5 13.91 -15.30 72.79
N HIS A 6 13.63 -14.01 72.88
CA HIS A 6 12.85 -13.26 71.91
C HIS A 6 13.63 -13.09 70.58
N LEU A 7 14.94 -12.86 70.67
CA LEU A 7 15.80 -12.76 69.53
C LEU A 7 15.88 -14.09 68.72
N LEU A 8 16.00 -15.22 69.43
CA LEU A 8 16.02 -16.55 68.82
C LEU A 8 14.70 -16.91 68.13
N THR A 9 13.56 -16.54 68.74
CA THR A 9 12.24 -16.79 68.20
C THR A 9 12.00 -15.92 66.92
N PHE A 10 12.43 -14.67 67.01
CA PHE A 10 12.37 -13.74 65.80
C PHE A 10 13.23 -14.25 64.64
N VAL A 11 14.48 -14.66 64.92
CA VAL A 11 15.38 -15.22 63.88
C VAL A 11 14.81 -16.52 63.29
N ARG A 12 14.23 -17.41 64.06
CA ARG A 12 13.55 -18.62 63.56
C ARG A 12 12.33 -18.28 62.69
N GLY A 13 11.53 -17.31 63.11
CA GLY A 13 10.40 -16.81 62.29
C GLY A 13 10.85 -16.23 60.93
N LEU A 14 11.89 -15.41 60.96
CA LEU A 14 12.47 -14.83 59.73
C LEU A 14 13.02 -15.91 58.78
N LEU A 15 13.76 -16.91 59.32
CA LEU A 15 14.26 -18.03 58.51
C LEU A 15 13.14 -18.88 57.91
N THR A 16 12.02 -19.06 58.62
CA THR A 16 10.85 -19.78 58.08
C THR A 16 10.21 -18.99 56.92
N VAL A 17 10.02 -17.68 57.08
CA VAL A 17 9.50 -16.81 56.00
C VAL A 17 10.43 -16.84 54.79
N LEU A 18 11.75 -16.72 54.98
CA LEU A 18 12.73 -16.81 53.89
C LEU A 18 12.69 -18.16 53.14
N LYS A 19 12.51 -19.28 53.89
CA LYS A 19 12.34 -20.61 53.26
C LYS A 19 11.07 -20.67 52.41
N TRP A 20 9.95 -20.13 52.86
CA TRP A 20 8.72 -20.10 52.10
C TRP A 20 8.84 -19.19 50.85
N ILE A 21 9.46 -18.03 50.97
CA ILE A 21 9.76 -17.16 49.83
C ILE A 21 10.65 -17.90 48.82
N GLY A 22 11.73 -18.57 49.30
CA GLY A 22 12.60 -19.38 48.46
C GLY A 22 11.87 -20.50 47.72
N ALA A 23 10.95 -21.21 48.41
CA ALA A 23 10.15 -22.27 47.82
C ALA A 23 9.20 -21.71 46.74
N VAL A 24 8.52 -20.60 47.00
CA VAL A 24 7.63 -19.94 46.04
C VAL A 24 8.43 -19.49 44.81
N VAL A 25 9.58 -18.87 44.99
CA VAL A 25 10.47 -18.43 43.88
C VAL A 25 10.94 -19.63 43.06
N ALA A 26 11.32 -20.74 43.72
CA ALA A 26 11.73 -21.96 42.99
C ALA A 26 10.60 -22.54 42.15
N VAL A 27 9.38 -22.59 42.70
CA VAL A 27 8.18 -23.05 41.95
C VAL A 27 7.90 -22.15 40.75
N VAL A 28 7.96 -20.82 40.91
CA VAL A 28 7.77 -19.87 39.81
C VAL A 28 8.82 -20.07 38.72
N ILE A 29 10.10 -20.23 39.11
CA ILE A 29 11.19 -20.50 38.14
C ILE A 29 10.92 -21.81 37.38
N LEU A 30 10.49 -22.88 38.04
CA LEU A 30 10.18 -24.14 37.39
C LEU A 30 9.00 -24.04 36.44
N ILE A 31 7.95 -23.29 36.82
CA ILE A 31 6.81 -23.03 35.91
C ILE A 31 7.27 -22.25 34.69
N VAL A 32 8.02 -21.16 34.85
CA VAL A 32 8.54 -20.35 33.74
C VAL A 32 9.47 -21.17 32.83
N ALA A 33 10.38 -21.95 33.41
CA ALA A 33 11.26 -22.84 32.66
C ALA A 33 10.47 -23.93 31.89
N GLY A 34 9.44 -24.50 32.53
CA GLY A 34 8.54 -25.46 31.88
C GLY A 34 7.75 -24.86 30.72
N LEU A 35 7.18 -23.67 30.90
CA LEU A 35 6.47 -22.93 29.86
C LEU A 35 7.42 -22.54 28.71
N PHE A 36 8.65 -22.12 29.03
CA PHE A 36 9.67 -21.79 28.06
C PHE A 36 10.05 -23.02 27.21
N ALA A 37 10.36 -24.13 27.85
CA ALA A 37 10.69 -25.39 27.19
C ALA A 37 9.52 -25.89 26.33
N TYR A 38 8.32 -25.87 26.87
CA TYR A 38 7.12 -26.29 26.17
C TYR A 38 6.86 -25.41 24.93
N GLY A 39 6.94 -24.06 25.04
CA GLY A 39 6.76 -23.14 23.92
C GLY A 39 7.77 -23.39 22.79
N ARG A 40 9.05 -23.61 23.15
CA ARG A 40 10.13 -23.95 22.19
C ARG A 40 9.90 -25.28 21.46
N LEU A 41 9.46 -26.31 22.20
CA LEU A 41 9.26 -27.65 21.63
C LEU A 41 7.99 -27.74 20.79
N ARG A 42 6.92 -27.10 21.20
CA ARG A 42 5.63 -27.11 20.49
C ARG A 42 5.71 -26.39 19.15
N GLY A 43 6.50 -25.31 19.07
CA GLY A 43 6.55 -24.43 17.90
C GLY A 43 5.24 -23.64 17.70
N PRO A 44 4.99 -23.15 16.47
CA PRO A 44 3.80 -22.36 16.15
C PRO A 44 2.49 -23.13 16.41
N ASP A 45 1.47 -22.42 16.85
CA ASP A 45 0.13 -22.97 17.03
C ASP A 45 -0.58 -23.23 15.69
N ALA A 46 -1.85 -23.66 15.73
CA ALA A 46 -2.62 -23.99 14.53
C ALA A 46 -2.91 -22.73 13.68
N ALA A 47 -3.15 -21.56 14.37
CA ALA A 47 -3.43 -20.30 13.68
C ALA A 47 -2.20 -19.79 12.93
N GLY A 48 -1.04 -19.80 13.59
CA GLY A 48 0.22 -19.40 12.98
C GLY A 48 0.62 -20.32 11.81
N ARG A 49 0.40 -21.65 11.94
CA ARG A 49 0.63 -22.58 10.80
C ARG A 49 -0.30 -22.33 9.63
N ALA A 50 -1.59 -22.07 9.89
CA ALA A 50 -2.56 -21.76 8.84
C ALA A 50 -2.24 -20.44 8.14
N ALA A 51 -1.79 -19.42 8.90
CA ALA A 51 -1.37 -18.15 8.36
C ALA A 51 -0.09 -18.27 7.49
N LEU A 52 0.89 -19.06 7.94
CA LEU A 52 2.09 -19.38 7.15
C LEU A 52 1.71 -20.10 5.85
N ALA A 53 0.76 -21.02 5.89
CA ALA A 53 0.27 -21.71 4.70
C ALA A 53 -0.45 -20.75 3.74
N ALA A 54 -1.21 -19.80 4.24
CA ALA A 54 -1.89 -18.81 3.40
C ALA A 54 -0.91 -17.91 2.62
N LEU A 55 0.29 -17.68 3.16
CA LEU A 55 1.36 -16.92 2.49
C LEU A 55 2.20 -17.77 1.51
N GLN A 56 1.82 -19.01 1.25
CA GLN A 56 2.49 -19.90 0.30
C GLN A 56 1.56 -20.27 -0.87
N PRO A 57 2.12 -20.48 -2.08
CA PRO A 57 3.51 -20.23 -2.46
C PRO A 57 3.82 -18.73 -2.53
N ALA A 58 5.11 -18.39 -2.39
CA ALA A 58 5.56 -17.02 -2.60
C ALA A 58 5.26 -16.59 -4.04
N ARG A 59 4.66 -15.41 -4.19
CA ARG A 59 4.42 -14.81 -5.51
C ARG A 59 5.75 -14.49 -6.18
N THR A 60 5.81 -14.69 -7.48
CA THR A 60 6.94 -14.33 -8.34
C THR A 60 6.53 -13.21 -9.29
N PRO A 61 7.48 -12.42 -9.81
CA PRO A 61 7.17 -11.40 -10.80
C PRO A 61 6.38 -12.02 -11.96
N PRO A 62 5.31 -11.36 -12.43
CA PRO A 62 4.65 -11.77 -13.69
C PRO A 62 5.62 -11.76 -14.87
N ALA A 63 5.27 -12.46 -15.94
CA ALA A 63 6.01 -12.34 -17.20
C ALA A 63 5.71 -11.00 -17.87
N GLY A 64 6.72 -10.41 -18.54
CA GLY A 64 6.56 -9.16 -19.26
C GLY A 64 7.53 -8.07 -18.80
N ARG A 65 7.19 -6.82 -19.09
CA ARG A 65 8.01 -5.64 -18.80
C ARG A 65 7.65 -5.07 -17.43
N ASN A 66 8.63 -5.00 -16.52
CA ASN A 66 8.49 -4.37 -15.22
C ASN A 66 8.57 -2.84 -15.33
N ALA A 67 7.64 -2.12 -14.72
CA ALA A 67 7.65 -0.67 -14.60
C ALA A 67 8.70 -0.13 -13.62
N PHE A 68 9.23 -0.97 -12.72
CA PHE A 68 10.11 -0.55 -11.64
C PHE A 68 11.34 0.24 -12.11
N PRO A 69 12.09 -0.15 -13.15
CA PRO A 69 13.22 0.63 -13.65
C PRO A 69 12.85 2.04 -14.12
N VAL A 70 11.68 2.21 -14.72
CA VAL A 70 11.17 3.52 -15.17
C VAL A 70 10.89 4.42 -13.95
N LEU A 71 10.22 3.88 -12.93
CA LEU A 71 9.91 4.61 -11.70
C LEU A 71 11.15 4.85 -10.84
N TRP A 72 12.08 3.88 -10.79
CA TRP A 72 13.34 4.01 -10.07
C TRP A 72 14.18 5.17 -10.59
N LEU A 73 14.19 5.39 -11.91
CA LEU A 73 15.05 6.35 -12.60
C LEU A 73 14.27 7.54 -13.19
N GLU A 74 13.02 7.79 -12.75
CA GLU A 74 12.15 8.79 -13.37
C GLU A 74 12.74 10.22 -13.38
N ARG A 75 13.55 10.56 -12.37
CA ARG A 75 14.13 11.90 -12.19
C ARG A 75 15.37 12.15 -13.04
N TRP A 76 16.00 11.08 -13.55
CA TRP A 76 17.27 11.17 -14.25
C TRP A 76 17.09 10.88 -15.74
N PRO A 77 17.74 11.67 -16.61
CA PRO A 77 17.64 11.49 -18.06
C PRO A 77 18.52 10.32 -18.53
N VAL A 78 18.38 9.16 -17.87
CA VAL A 78 19.02 7.92 -18.28
C VAL A 78 18.43 7.48 -19.62
N PRO A 79 19.25 7.15 -20.66
CA PRO A 79 18.76 6.60 -21.91
C PRO A 79 17.91 5.34 -21.71
N ASP A 80 16.87 5.17 -22.53
CA ASP A 80 15.88 4.11 -22.35
C ASP A 80 16.49 2.71 -22.40
N ASP A 81 17.47 2.50 -23.27
CA ASP A 81 18.23 1.25 -23.41
C ASP A 81 19.14 0.95 -22.20
N GLN A 82 19.41 1.93 -21.33
CA GLN A 82 20.24 1.80 -20.15
C GLN A 82 19.45 1.69 -18.85
N LEU A 83 18.16 1.94 -18.85
CA LEU A 83 17.33 1.92 -17.62
C LEU A 83 17.50 0.63 -16.82
N GLN A 84 17.37 -0.52 -17.47
CA GLN A 84 17.49 -1.82 -16.83
C GLN A 84 18.89 -2.05 -16.25
N ALA A 85 19.94 -1.68 -17.00
CA ALA A 85 21.32 -1.89 -16.57
C ALA A 85 21.69 -1.00 -15.37
N VAL A 86 21.26 0.28 -15.38
CA VAL A 86 21.50 1.22 -14.28
C VAL A 86 20.74 0.80 -13.04
N THR A 87 19.45 0.47 -13.16
CA THR A 87 18.65 -0.08 -12.05
C THR A 87 19.29 -1.35 -11.47
N ALA A 88 19.71 -2.28 -12.32
CA ALA A 88 20.37 -3.51 -11.86
C ALA A 88 21.70 -3.23 -11.14
N ALA A 89 22.42 -2.17 -11.50
CA ALA A 89 23.64 -1.77 -10.78
C ALA A 89 23.31 -1.25 -9.38
N ASP A 90 22.30 -0.39 -9.25
CA ASP A 90 21.80 0.11 -7.97
C ASP A 90 21.32 -1.04 -7.08
N LEU A 91 20.50 -1.95 -7.63
CA LEU A 91 19.97 -3.11 -6.91
C LEU A 91 21.09 -4.03 -6.40
N ARG A 92 22.11 -4.30 -7.21
CA ARG A 92 23.26 -5.11 -6.75
C ARG A 92 23.98 -4.46 -5.58
N HIS A 93 24.18 -3.14 -5.62
CA HIS A 93 24.82 -2.40 -4.54
C HIS A 93 23.97 -2.45 -3.26
N LEU A 94 22.67 -2.13 -3.36
CA LEU A 94 21.75 -2.17 -2.23
C LEU A 94 21.62 -3.59 -1.67
N HIS A 95 21.53 -4.59 -2.53
CA HIS A 95 21.51 -6.00 -2.10
C HIS A 95 22.78 -6.38 -1.33
N ALA A 96 23.95 -5.98 -1.80
CA ALA A 96 25.21 -6.20 -1.10
C ALA A 96 25.23 -5.52 0.28
N LEU A 97 24.69 -4.29 0.39
CA LEU A 97 24.58 -3.60 1.66
C LEU A 97 23.63 -4.32 2.64
N VAL A 98 22.49 -4.80 2.17
CA VAL A 98 21.45 -5.42 3.03
C VAL A 98 21.84 -6.85 3.44
N THR A 99 22.48 -7.62 2.58
CA THR A 99 22.81 -9.03 2.83
C THR A 99 24.12 -9.28 3.58
N GLN A 100 25.00 -8.27 3.69
CA GLN A 100 26.20 -8.41 4.51
C GLN A 100 25.84 -8.73 5.96
N PRO A 101 26.63 -9.55 6.66
CA PRO A 101 26.44 -9.80 8.08
C PRO A 101 26.42 -8.49 8.87
N VAL A 102 25.48 -8.34 9.80
CA VAL A 102 25.40 -7.14 10.63
C VAL A 102 26.70 -6.95 11.40
N PRO A 103 27.38 -5.79 11.31
CA PRO A 103 28.66 -5.59 11.98
C PRO A 103 28.55 -5.79 13.48
N LYS A 104 29.56 -6.41 14.11
CA LYS A 104 29.59 -6.62 15.59
C LYS A 104 29.71 -5.31 16.36
N ASN A 105 30.28 -4.28 15.76
CA ASN A 105 30.42 -2.96 16.38
C ASN A 105 29.15 -2.12 16.08
N ARG A 106 28.55 -1.54 17.13
CA ARG A 106 27.35 -0.69 17.02
C ARG A 106 27.57 0.51 16.09
N ALA A 107 28.73 1.16 16.18
CA ALA A 107 29.04 2.31 15.32
C ALA A 107 29.08 1.89 13.83
N ALA A 108 29.69 0.76 13.50
CA ALA A 108 29.73 0.23 12.15
C ALA A 108 28.32 -0.22 11.66
N ALA A 109 27.50 -0.76 12.56
CA ALA A 109 26.11 -1.10 12.21
C ALA A 109 25.27 0.14 11.91
N LEU A 110 25.45 1.21 12.70
CA LEU A 110 24.79 2.49 12.48
C LEU A 110 25.31 3.19 11.20
N ALA A 111 26.63 3.14 10.95
CA ALA A 111 27.21 3.68 9.72
C ALA A 111 26.60 2.98 8.49
N ARG A 112 26.52 1.66 8.50
CA ARG A 112 25.86 0.91 7.42
C ARG A 112 24.38 1.24 7.24
N PHE A 113 23.64 1.43 8.33
CA PHE A 113 22.28 1.92 8.27
C PHE A 113 22.21 3.28 7.57
N ASN A 114 23.11 4.19 7.93
CA ASN A 114 23.20 5.50 7.29
C ASN A 114 23.60 5.39 5.81
N ASP A 115 24.47 4.46 5.44
CA ASP A 115 24.85 4.22 4.05
C ASP A 115 23.64 3.75 3.21
N ILE A 116 22.80 2.87 3.76
CA ILE A 116 21.56 2.47 3.10
C ILE A 116 20.59 3.65 3.01
N GLN A 117 20.46 4.44 4.08
CA GLN A 117 19.54 5.59 4.10
C GLN A 117 19.96 6.72 3.16
N ASN A 118 21.25 6.95 3.04
CA ASN A 118 21.83 8.03 2.23
C ASN A 118 22.35 7.50 0.88
N TYR A 119 21.86 6.34 0.44
CA TYR A 119 22.28 5.79 -0.83
C TYR A 119 22.01 6.77 -1.98
N VAL A 120 23.04 7.02 -2.76
CA VAL A 120 22.97 7.87 -3.94
C VAL A 120 22.95 6.96 -5.18
N PRO A 121 21.84 6.96 -5.95
CA PRO A 121 21.75 6.16 -7.17
C PRO A 121 22.86 6.51 -8.17
N VAL A 122 23.34 5.50 -8.89
CA VAL A 122 24.35 5.65 -9.96
C VAL A 122 23.93 6.72 -10.96
N ALA A 123 22.65 6.81 -11.26
CA ALA A 123 22.08 7.80 -12.15
C ALA A 123 22.37 9.25 -11.72
N GLN A 124 22.37 9.55 -10.41
CA GLN A 124 22.52 10.90 -9.90
C GLN A 124 23.89 11.50 -10.23
N THR A 125 24.94 10.70 -10.25
CA THR A 125 26.29 11.17 -10.55
C THR A 125 26.55 11.30 -12.04
N ARG A 126 25.88 10.47 -12.86
CA ARG A 126 26.14 10.36 -14.29
C ARG A 126 25.19 11.17 -15.16
N TRP A 127 23.94 11.31 -14.72
CA TRP A 127 22.88 12.03 -15.41
C TRP A 127 22.20 12.97 -14.43
N PRO A 128 22.70 14.21 -14.26
CA PRO A 128 22.10 15.17 -13.32
C PRO A 128 20.62 15.42 -13.69
N PRO A 129 19.73 15.48 -12.70
CA PRO A 129 18.31 15.70 -12.95
C PRO A 129 18.10 17.10 -13.56
N PRO A 130 17.18 17.25 -14.51
CA PRO A 130 16.77 18.56 -15.02
C PRO A 130 16.09 19.36 -13.90
N SER A 131 15.92 20.66 -14.14
CA SER A 131 15.08 21.51 -13.28
C SER A 131 13.67 20.96 -13.21
N GLN A 132 13.09 20.95 -12.02
CA GLN A 132 11.70 20.51 -11.85
C GLN A 132 10.74 21.59 -12.35
N PRO A 133 9.60 21.19 -12.93
CA PRO A 133 8.54 22.13 -13.28
C PRO A 133 7.92 22.75 -12.03
N ASP A 134 7.31 23.91 -12.20
CA ASP A 134 6.51 24.53 -11.15
C ASP A 134 5.27 23.67 -10.85
N MET A 135 5.24 23.06 -9.68
CA MET A 135 4.17 22.16 -9.23
C MET A 135 2.83 22.88 -9.04
N GLU A 136 2.84 24.18 -8.74
CA GLU A 136 1.61 24.98 -8.57
C GLU A 136 0.91 25.22 -9.92
N SER A 137 1.64 25.08 -11.01
CA SER A 137 1.14 25.18 -12.40
C SER A 137 0.67 23.85 -12.97
N LEU A 138 0.61 22.78 -12.15
CA LEU A 138 0.16 21.44 -12.55
C LEU A 138 -1.12 21.06 -11.81
N CYS A 139 -1.88 20.12 -12.39
CA CYS A 139 -3.04 19.51 -11.73
C CYS A 139 -2.59 18.61 -10.58
N GLY A 140 -2.30 19.22 -9.45
CA GLY A 140 -1.95 18.52 -8.21
C GLY A 140 -3.17 18.00 -7.46
N TRP A 141 -2.94 17.34 -6.35
CA TRP A 141 -3.94 16.70 -5.49
C TRP A 141 -4.97 17.65 -4.87
N SER A 142 -4.68 18.93 -4.89
CA SER A 142 -5.56 20.00 -4.41
C SER A 142 -6.49 20.55 -5.50
N VAL A 143 -6.33 20.12 -6.76
CA VAL A 143 -7.08 20.62 -7.91
C VAL A 143 -8.19 19.64 -8.30
N PRO A 144 -9.43 19.81 -7.80
CA PRO A 144 -10.52 18.87 -8.09
C PRO A 144 -11.02 18.93 -9.54
N ASP A 145 -10.89 20.08 -10.20
CA ASP A 145 -11.25 20.34 -11.60
C ASP A 145 -10.02 20.67 -12.44
N CYS A 146 -9.33 19.63 -12.91
CA CYS A 146 -8.13 19.78 -13.71
C CYS A 146 -8.41 20.45 -15.08
N LEU A 147 -9.55 20.18 -15.73
CA LEU A 147 -9.88 20.82 -17.01
C LEU A 147 -10.11 22.33 -16.84
N GLY A 148 -10.88 22.73 -15.84
CA GLY A 148 -11.09 24.14 -15.53
C GLY A 148 -9.81 24.85 -15.13
N PHE A 149 -8.97 24.19 -14.32
CA PHE A 149 -7.65 24.72 -13.95
C PHE A 149 -6.78 24.98 -15.17
N VAL A 150 -6.60 23.99 -16.06
CA VAL A 150 -5.80 24.13 -17.27
C VAL A 150 -6.36 25.20 -18.20
N ALA A 151 -7.69 25.25 -18.38
CA ALA A 151 -8.33 26.27 -19.20
C ALA A 151 -8.09 27.71 -18.68
N GLY A 152 -8.05 27.88 -17.35
CA GLY A 152 -7.79 29.18 -16.68
C GLY A 152 -6.32 29.59 -16.62
N HIS A 153 -5.36 28.64 -16.72
CA HIS A 153 -3.94 28.89 -16.49
C HIS A 153 -3.03 28.49 -17.66
N ARG A 154 -3.52 28.55 -18.91
CA ARG A 154 -2.86 28.02 -20.10
C ARG A 154 -1.37 28.36 -20.24
N THR A 155 -0.99 29.61 -20.01
CA THR A 155 0.41 30.06 -20.16
C THR A 155 1.32 29.40 -19.13
N ALA A 156 0.92 29.38 -17.85
CA ALA A 156 1.68 28.78 -16.77
C ALA A 156 1.78 27.25 -16.94
N VAL A 157 0.67 26.61 -17.31
CA VAL A 157 0.63 25.17 -17.62
C VAL A 157 1.56 24.83 -18.78
N ALA A 158 1.52 25.58 -19.88
CA ALA A 158 2.41 25.34 -21.02
C ALA A 158 3.88 25.47 -20.65
N ALA A 159 4.24 26.48 -19.83
CA ALA A 159 5.61 26.66 -19.34
C ALA A 159 6.06 25.50 -18.43
N ALA A 160 5.20 25.04 -17.52
CA ALA A 160 5.48 23.89 -16.65
C ALA A 160 5.65 22.59 -17.44
N LEU A 161 4.76 22.32 -18.40
CA LEU A 161 4.84 21.13 -19.27
C LEU A 161 6.08 21.13 -20.18
N ALA A 162 6.54 22.30 -20.63
CA ALA A 162 7.79 22.42 -21.39
C ALA A 162 9.02 22.00 -20.54
N GLN A 163 8.99 22.22 -19.23
CA GLN A 163 10.04 21.78 -18.30
C GLN A 163 9.87 20.30 -17.91
N ALA A 164 8.71 19.71 -18.13
CA ALA A 164 8.35 18.35 -17.71
C ALA A 164 8.52 17.29 -18.81
N ALA A 165 9.37 17.54 -19.83
CA ALA A 165 9.55 16.60 -20.93
C ALA A 165 10.00 15.20 -20.48
N LEU A 166 10.91 15.10 -19.52
CA LEU A 166 11.38 13.82 -18.99
C LEU A 166 10.27 13.06 -18.23
N PRO A 167 9.55 13.62 -17.26
CA PRO A 167 8.43 12.93 -16.63
C PRO A 167 7.35 12.48 -17.61
N LEU A 168 7.04 13.28 -18.63
CA LEU A 168 6.09 12.89 -19.69
C LEU A 168 6.58 11.70 -20.50
N HIS A 169 7.84 11.68 -20.87
CA HIS A 169 8.45 10.54 -21.55
C HIS A 169 8.38 9.28 -20.67
N ARG A 170 8.68 9.38 -19.37
CA ARG A 170 8.57 8.28 -18.41
C ARG A 170 7.13 7.79 -18.27
N ALA A 171 6.15 8.69 -18.22
CA ALA A 171 4.73 8.33 -18.21
C ALA A 171 4.33 7.52 -19.46
N GLN A 172 4.81 7.90 -20.64
CA GLN A 172 4.59 7.15 -21.86
C GLN A 172 5.22 5.75 -21.82
N GLN A 173 6.42 5.61 -21.23
CA GLN A 173 7.06 4.30 -21.05
C GLN A 173 6.25 3.37 -20.12
N LEU A 174 5.60 3.91 -19.09
CA LEU A 174 4.74 3.13 -18.19
C LEU A 174 3.56 2.49 -18.93
N THR A 175 3.04 3.12 -20.00
CA THR A 175 1.95 2.53 -20.77
C THR A 175 2.31 1.20 -21.43
N GLN A 176 3.61 0.95 -21.60
CA GLN A 176 4.14 -0.28 -22.20
C GLN A 176 4.54 -1.34 -21.16
N ALA A 177 4.46 -1.01 -19.88
CA ALA A 177 4.79 -1.96 -18.81
C ALA A 177 3.60 -2.90 -18.52
N ASP A 178 3.89 -4.14 -18.17
CA ASP A 178 2.89 -5.17 -17.89
C ASP A 178 2.57 -5.27 -16.40
N PHE A 179 3.53 -4.95 -15.54
CA PHE A 179 3.39 -5.02 -14.09
C PHE A 179 4.36 -4.04 -13.40
N LEU A 180 4.19 -3.86 -12.09
CA LEU A 180 5.07 -3.08 -11.22
C LEU A 180 5.55 -3.94 -10.06
N TRP A 181 6.74 -4.50 -10.19
CA TRP A 181 7.35 -5.34 -9.17
C TRP A 181 8.54 -4.64 -8.56
N ASN A 182 8.45 -4.33 -7.27
CA ASN A 182 9.58 -3.75 -6.55
C ASN A 182 10.69 -4.79 -6.39
N GLU A 183 11.81 -4.55 -7.04
CA GLU A 183 12.99 -5.44 -7.05
C GLU A 183 13.98 -5.15 -5.91
N LEU A 184 13.75 -4.11 -5.10
CA LEU A 184 14.57 -3.85 -3.93
C LEU A 184 14.57 -5.07 -3.00
N PRO A 185 15.71 -5.43 -2.38
CA PRO A 185 15.72 -6.47 -1.37
C PRO A 185 14.79 -6.08 -0.20
N PRO A 186 14.19 -7.06 0.49
CA PRO A 186 13.45 -6.79 1.72
C PRO A 186 14.38 -6.09 2.71
N ASP A 187 14.11 -4.81 2.99
CA ASP A 187 14.95 -3.99 3.87
C ASP A 187 14.47 -4.17 5.32
N PRO A 188 15.34 -4.55 6.27
CA PRO A 188 14.99 -4.63 7.68
C PRO A 188 14.53 -3.29 8.26
N PHE A 189 14.87 -2.19 7.62
CA PHE A 189 14.49 -0.84 8.05
C PHE A 189 13.26 -0.28 7.31
N TYR A 190 12.72 -1.00 6.35
CA TYR A 190 11.55 -0.58 5.56
C TYR A 190 10.34 -0.23 6.44
N VAL A 191 10.10 -1.00 7.50
CA VAL A 191 9.01 -0.75 8.45
C VAL A 191 9.22 0.58 9.21
N TYR A 192 10.45 0.89 9.60
CA TYR A 192 10.77 2.15 10.28
C TYR A 192 10.65 3.37 9.37
N ARG A 193 10.97 3.23 8.09
CA ARG A 193 10.82 4.30 7.10
C ARG A 193 9.37 4.62 6.77
N PHE A 194 8.53 3.61 6.67
CA PHE A 194 7.09 3.79 6.50
C PHE A 194 6.47 4.55 7.68
N MET A 195 6.98 4.32 8.90
CA MET A 195 6.58 5.05 10.11
C MET A 195 7.17 6.46 10.20
N ALA A 196 8.33 6.70 9.60
CA ALA A 196 9.01 8.00 9.65
C ALA A 196 8.54 9.02 8.60
N VAL A 197 7.58 8.68 7.76
CA VAL A 197 6.90 9.57 6.79
C VAL A 197 7.83 10.33 5.83
N GLU A 198 9.14 10.18 5.94
CA GLU A 198 10.05 10.81 5.00
C GLU A 198 10.37 9.86 3.86
N TYR A 199 9.68 10.04 2.78
CA TYR A 199 9.73 9.40 1.47
C TYR A 199 11.12 9.36 0.79
N GLY A 200 12.19 9.36 1.56
CA GLY A 200 13.56 9.56 1.12
C GLY A 200 14.23 8.41 0.36
N LEU A 201 13.62 7.22 0.27
CA LEU A 201 14.14 6.11 -0.55
C LEU A 201 13.08 5.49 -1.48
N MET A 202 12.03 6.18 -1.78
CA MET A 202 11.45 6.01 -3.10
C MET A 202 12.29 6.88 -4.04
N PRO A 203 13.26 6.33 -4.75
CA PRO A 203 13.95 7.10 -5.77
C PRO A 203 13.00 7.18 -6.95
N GLY A 204 12.33 8.18 -7.03
CA GLY A 204 11.32 8.47 -7.99
C GLY A 204 10.31 9.37 -7.33
N ASN A 205 10.24 10.59 -7.78
CA ASN A 205 9.21 11.52 -7.39
C ASN A 205 7.96 11.20 -8.23
N TRP A 206 7.47 9.93 -8.15
CA TRP A 206 6.24 9.58 -8.86
C TRP A 206 5.07 10.49 -8.47
N GLU A 207 5.22 11.24 -7.36
CA GLU A 207 4.40 12.37 -7.01
C GLU A 207 4.44 13.49 -8.06
N LEU A 208 5.55 13.65 -8.79
CA LEU A 208 5.65 14.57 -9.92
C LEU A 208 5.07 13.97 -11.20
N LEU A 209 5.27 12.67 -11.42
CA LEU A 209 4.87 12.00 -12.65
C LEU A 209 3.36 12.11 -12.89
N GLN A 210 2.54 11.82 -11.88
CA GLN A 210 1.09 11.86 -12.02
C GLN A 210 0.54 13.27 -12.29
N PRO A 211 0.90 14.34 -11.54
CA PRO A 211 0.45 15.70 -11.87
C PRO A 211 0.84 16.16 -13.27
N VAL A 212 2.05 15.82 -13.70
CA VAL A 212 2.53 16.16 -15.03
C VAL A 212 1.71 15.44 -16.11
N TRP A 213 1.51 14.14 -15.96
CA TRP A 213 0.75 13.35 -16.93
C TRP A 213 -0.71 13.78 -17.00
N LEU A 214 -1.36 13.93 -15.84
CA LEU A 214 -2.75 14.38 -15.74
C LEU A 214 -2.93 15.76 -16.40
N THR A 215 -2.02 16.71 -16.12
CA THR A 215 -2.05 18.07 -16.71
C THR A 215 -1.86 18.04 -18.21
N ALA A 216 -0.94 17.21 -18.72
CA ALA A 216 -0.71 17.11 -20.16
C ALA A 216 -1.91 16.55 -20.91
N LEU A 217 -2.61 15.56 -20.33
CA LEU A 217 -3.84 15.00 -20.91
C LEU A 217 -4.96 16.05 -20.91
N ALA A 218 -5.12 16.80 -19.81
CA ALA A 218 -6.10 17.89 -19.74
C ALA A 218 -5.78 19.03 -20.70
N ASP A 219 -4.51 19.43 -20.86
CA ASP A 219 -4.07 20.48 -21.78
C ASP A 219 -4.38 20.11 -23.25
N ARG A 220 -4.11 18.87 -23.66
CA ARG A 220 -4.47 18.38 -24.99
C ARG A 220 -5.96 18.43 -25.23
N PHE A 221 -6.78 18.06 -24.25
CA PHE A 221 -8.24 18.15 -24.36
C PHE A 221 -8.68 19.62 -24.54
N VAL A 222 -8.17 20.53 -23.72
CA VAL A 222 -8.49 21.97 -23.77
C VAL A 222 -8.03 22.62 -25.07
N ARG A 223 -6.96 22.11 -25.69
CA ARG A 223 -6.49 22.55 -27.02
C ARG A 223 -7.31 22.03 -28.20
N GLY A 224 -8.31 21.18 -27.94
CA GLY A 224 -9.21 20.65 -28.97
C GLY A 224 -8.90 19.23 -29.46
N GLU A 225 -7.87 18.57 -28.92
CA GLU A 225 -7.56 17.16 -29.23
C GLU A 225 -8.46 16.22 -28.40
N GLN A 226 -9.75 16.51 -28.33
CA GLN A 226 -10.66 15.99 -27.30
C GLN A 226 -10.74 14.45 -27.26
N VAL A 227 -10.99 13.80 -28.40
CA VAL A 227 -11.13 12.33 -28.46
C VAL A 227 -9.79 11.63 -28.24
N ALA A 228 -8.70 12.20 -28.78
CA ALA A 228 -7.37 11.64 -28.57
C ALA A 228 -6.93 11.75 -27.11
N ALA A 229 -7.14 12.91 -26.48
CA ALA A 229 -6.85 13.11 -25.05
C ALA A 229 -7.67 12.17 -24.15
N LEU A 230 -8.96 11.98 -24.45
CA LEU A 230 -9.81 11.01 -23.73
C LEU A 230 -9.28 9.57 -23.91
N THR A 231 -8.88 9.20 -25.13
CA THR A 231 -8.30 7.88 -25.42
C THR A 231 -7.04 7.63 -24.59
N ASP A 232 -6.15 8.62 -24.53
CA ASP A 232 -4.91 8.52 -23.76
C ASP A 232 -5.16 8.56 -22.24
N THR A 233 -6.16 9.31 -21.77
CA THR A 233 -6.58 9.27 -20.37
C THR A 233 -7.09 7.89 -19.98
N CYS A 234 -7.91 7.26 -20.82
CA CYS A 234 -8.37 5.90 -20.60
C CYS A 234 -7.20 4.89 -20.66
N THR A 235 -6.21 5.12 -21.52
CA THR A 235 -4.98 4.32 -21.54
C THR A 235 -4.20 4.46 -20.25
N ALA A 236 -4.13 5.68 -19.66
CA ALA A 236 -3.50 5.91 -18.36
C ALA A 236 -4.24 5.15 -17.23
N ILE A 237 -5.58 5.21 -17.19
CA ILE A 237 -6.39 4.41 -16.25
C ILE A 237 -6.04 2.91 -16.37
N GLY A 238 -6.04 2.38 -17.59
CA GLY A 238 -5.72 0.99 -17.87
C GLY A 238 -4.28 0.63 -17.45
N THR A 239 -3.35 1.56 -17.60
CA THR A 239 -1.96 1.40 -17.17
C THR A 239 -1.87 1.29 -15.65
N TRP A 240 -2.42 2.25 -14.91
CA TRP A 240 -2.39 2.21 -13.45
C TRP A 240 -3.09 0.98 -12.89
N ARG A 241 -4.23 0.59 -13.49
CA ARG A 241 -4.97 -0.62 -13.11
C ARG A 241 -4.11 -1.89 -13.31
N ARG A 242 -3.43 -2.01 -14.44
CA ARG A 242 -2.53 -3.14 -14.74
C ARG A 242 -1.33 -3.18 -13.81
N LEU A 243 -0.70 -2.02 -13.53
CA LEU A 243 0.41 -1.90 -12.61
C LEU A 243 -0.02 -2.22 -11.16
N HIS A 244 -1.22 -1.81 -10.76
CA HIS A 244 -1.82 -2.17 -9.47
C HIS A 244 -1.97 -3.68 -9.31
N GLN A 245 -2.52 -4.37 -10.31
CA GLN A 245 -2.71 -5.82 -10.30
C GLN A 245 -1.39 -6.61 -10.20
N GLY A 246 -0.31 -6.07 -10.72
CA GLY A 246 1.00 -6.72 -10.78
C GLY A 246 2.00 -6.22 -9.75
N THR A 247 1.57 -5.50 -8.68
CA THR A 247 2.50 -4.98 -7.69
C THR A 247 2.67 -5.89 -6.47
N ASN A 248 3.91 -5.95 -5.98
CA ASN A 248 4.27 -6.62 -4.73
C ASN A 248 4.59 -5.64 -3.60
N ASP A 249 4.24 -4.36 -3.73
CA ASP A 249 4.65 -3.33 -2.79
C ASP A 249 3.45 -2.46 -2.39
N LEU A 250 3.23 -2.31 -1.08
CA LEU A 250 2.07 -1.59 -0.57
C LEU A 250 2.02 -0.12 -0.99
N PRO A 251 3.09 0.69 -0.84
CA PRO A 251 3.13 2.05 -1.35
C PRO A 251 2.80 2.17 -2.85
N TYR A 252 3.29 1.25 -3.67
CA TYR A 252 2.96 1.24 -5.09
C TYR A 252 1.50 0.86 -5.35
N ALA A 253 0.94 -0.08 -4.58
CA ALA A 253 -0.47 -0.41 -4.68
C ALA A 253 -1.35 0.81 -4.34
N MET A 254 -1.02 1.52 -3.25
CA MET A 254 -1.73 2.74 -2.85
C MET A 254 -1.66 3.84 -3.92
N GLY A 255 -0.47 4.09 -4.45
CA GLY A 255 -0.26 5.14 -5.45
C GLY A 255 -0.95 4.82 -6.78
N THR A 256 -0.81 3.62 -7.30
CA THR A 256 -1.47 3.21 -8.57
C THR A 256 -2.99 3.26 -8.46
N ALA A 257 -3.57 2.83 -7.33
CA ALA A 257 -5.01 2.95 -7.07
C ALA A 257 -5.48 4.40 -7.07
N ARG A 258 -4.72 5.29 -6.41
CA ARG A 258 -5.00 6.72 -6.37
C ARG A 258 -4.92 7.35 -7.75
N PHE A 259 -3.84 7.11 -8.49
CA PHE A 259 -3.64 7.68 -9.82
C PHE A 259 -4.71 7.23 -10.80
N ALA A 260 -5.12 5.96 -10.75
CA ALA A 260 -6.28 5.49 -11.51
C ALA A 260 -7.54 6.29 -11.17
N GLY A 261 -7.77 6.58 -9.88
CA GLY A 261 -8.91 7.40 -9.44
C GLY A 261 -8.87 8.83 -10.00
N ASP A 262 -7.70 9.47 -9.99
CA ASP A 262 -7.53 10.83 -10.53
C ASP A 262 -7.78 10.86 -12.04
N ASP A 263 -7.27 9.87 -12.79
CA ASP A 263 -7.50 9.73 -14.23
C ASP A 263 -8.97 9.39 -14.56
N ILE A 264 -9.67 8.62 -13.71
CA ILE A 264 -11.12 8.38 -13.85
C ILE A 264 -11.90 9.68 -13.70
N ARG A 265 -11.55 10.55 -12.74
CA ARG A 265 -12.17 11.88 -12.60
C ARG A 265 -11.93 12.74 -13.84
N LEU A 266 -10.69 12.76 -14.36
CA LEU A 266 -10.38 13.50 -15.57
C LEU A 266 -11.15 12.97 -16.77
N ALA A 267 -11.20 11.66 -16.98
CA ALA A 267 -11.98 11.04 -18.06
C ALA A 267 -13.47 11.37 -17.96
N ALA A 268 -14.02 11.36 -16.73
CA ALA A 268 -15.41 11.75 -16.47
C ALA A 268 -15.67 13.21 -16.82
N ALA A 269 -14.74 14.12 -16.45
CA ALA A 269 -14.84 15.54 -16.79
C ALA A 269 -14.76 15.79 -18.30
N MET A 270 -13.90 15.07 -19.01
CA MET A 270 -13.83 15.09 -20.48
C MET A 270 -15.14 14.58 -21.11
N LEU A 271 -15.64 13.43 -20.65
CA LEU A 271 -16.88 12.85 -21.15
C LEU A 271 -18.10 13.76 -20.91
N ALA A 272 -18.12 14.52 -19.82
CA ALA A 272 -19.18 15.46 -19.51
C ALA A 272 -19.22 16.67 -20.48
N GLN A 273 -18.07 17.03 -21.08
CA GLN A 273 -17.98 18.13 -22.04
C GLN A 273 -18.16 17.68 -23.51
N LEU A 274 -18.03 16.39 -23.78
CA LEU A 274 -18.20 15.85 -25.12
C LEU A 274 -19.69 15.68 -25.47
N PRO A 275 -20.10 15.91 -26.72
CA PRO A 275 -21.45 15.60 -27.21
C PRO A 275 -21.84 14.16 -26.85
N PRO A 276 -23.11 13.91 -26.48
CA PRO A 276 -23.58 12.58 -26.07
C PRO A 276 -23.39 11.49 -27.12
N ASP A 277 -23.44 11.87 -28.40
CA ASP A 277 -23.27 11.02 -29.56
C ASP A 277 -21.80 10.74 -29.92
N THR A 278 -20.86 11.40 -29.24
CA THR A 278 -19.43 11.11 -29.44
C THR A 278 -19.14 9.67 -29.02
N PRO A 279 -18.61 8.81 -29.90
CA PRO A 279 -18.30 7.43 -29.56
C PRO A 279 -17.29 7.35 -28.43
N THR A 280 -17.57 6.49 -27.44
CA THR A 280 -16.62 6.21 -26.37
C THR A 280 -15.43 5.41 -26.93
N PRO A 281 -14.18 5.86 -26.75
CA PRO A 281 -13.02 5.11 -27.21
C PRO A 281 -12.96 3.70 -26.62
N ALA A 282 -12.53 2.71 -27.43
CA ALA A 282 -12.38 1.31 -26.97
C ALA A 282 -11.44 1.19 -25.75
N ALA A 283 -10.42 2.03 -25.64
CA ALA A 283 -9.53 2.11 -24.50
C ALA A 283 -10.30 2.36 -23.20
N CYS A 284 -11.36 3.19 -23.22
CA CYS A 284 -12.16 3.46 -22.02
C CYS A 284 -12.97 2.24 -21.56
N ALA A 285 -13.59 1.52 -22.52
CA ALA A 285 -14.31 0.29 -22.21
C ALA A 285 -13.37 -0.79 -21.63
N GLN A 286 -12.16 -0.88 -22.15
CA GLN A 286 -11.14 -1.80 -21.65
C GLN A 286 -10.62 -1.41 -20.25
N ALA A 287 -10.32 -0.11 -20.04
CA ALA A 287 -9.80 0.40 -18.77
C ALA A 287 -10.82 0.30 -17.64
N LEU A 288 -12.09 0.59 -17.93
CA LEU A 288 -13.21 0.59 -16.98
C LEU A 288 -14.08 -0.68 -17.10
N ARG A 289 -13.49 -1.82 -17.52
CA ARG A 289 -14.15 -3.12 -17.45
C ARG A 289 -14.53 -3.47 -16.01
N PRO A 290 -15.48 -4.38 -15.76
CA PRO A 290 -15.86 -4.82 -14.43
C PRO A 290 -14.66 -5.19 -13.55
N VAL A 291 -14.79 -4.97 -12.24
CA VAL A 291 -13.75 -5.28 -11.25
C VAL A 291 -13.53 -6.78 -11.21
N ALA A 292 -12.27 -7.20 -11.25
CA ALA A 292 -11.83 -8.58 -11.20
C ALA A 292 -11.04 -8.86 -9.90
N ALA A 293 -10.83 -10.13 -9.58
CA ALA A 293 -10.06 -10.54 -8.40
C ALA A 293 -8.66 -9.93 -8.35
N ALA A 294 -8.00 -9.79 -9.50
CA ALA A 294 -6.69 -9.15 -9.58
C ALA A 294 -6.69 -7.66 -9.19
N ASP A 295 -7.83 -6.96 -9.25
CA ASP A 295 -7.93 -5.56 -8.84
C ASP A 295 -7.93 -5.39 -7.32
N VAL A 296 -8.18 -6.46 -6.57
CA VAL A 296 -8.30 -6.46 -5.10
C VAL A 296 -7.31 -7.42 -4.43
N ASP A 297 -6.47 -8.13 -5.19
CA ASP A 297 -5.46 -9.06 -4.67
C ASP A 297 -4.36 -8.29 -3.92
N SER A 298 -4.28 -8.52 -2.63
CA SER A 298 -3.28 -7.91 -1.74
C SER A 298 -2.15 -8.86 -1.33
N CYS A 299 -2.16 -10.10 -1.83
CA CYS A 299 -1.25 -11.14 -1.33
C CYS A 299 0.23 -10.85 -1.64
N ALA A 300 0.54 -10.36 -2.84
CA ALA A 300 1.94 -10.12 -3.23
C ALA A 300 2.64 -9.10 -2.33
N TRP A 301 1.97 -7.97 -2.04
CA TRP A 301 2.55 -6.98 -1.13
C TRP A 301 2.52 -7.45 0.34
N ALA A 302 1.54 -8.25 0.75
CA ALA A 302 1.50 -8.81 2.09
C ALA A 302 2.70 -9.76 2.33
N GLN A 303 3.05 -10.60 1.36
CA GLN A 303 4.23 -11.47 1.39
C GLN A 303 5.53 -10.67 1.48
N ARG A 304 5.65 -9.57 0.71
CA ARG A 304 6.81 -8.68 0.76
C ARG A 304 6.93 -8.00 2.13
N GLN A 305 5.83 -7.49 2.68
CA GLN A 305 5.81 -6.89 4.02
C GLN A 305 6.22 -7.88 5.10
N GLN A 306 5.75 -9.13 5.01
CA GLN A 306 6.21 -10.18 5.92
C GLN A 306 7.72 -10.41 5.79
N ALA A 307 8.25 -10.47 4.57
CA ALA A 307 9.68 -10.66 4.33
C ALA A 307 10.51 -9.51 4.94
N ALA A 308 10.07 -8.26 4.77
CA ALA A 308 10.71 -7.09 5.36
C ALA A 308 10.65 -7.11 6.90
N SER A 309 9.51 -7.49 7.48
CA SER A 309 9.34 -7.64 8.92
C SER A 309 10.24 -8.74 9.50
N MET A 310 10.43 -9.84 8.77
CA MET A 310 11.36 -10.90 9.15
C MET A 310 12.81 -10.44 9.08
N ALA A 311 13.20 -9.67 8.04
CA ALA A 311 14.54 -9.10 7.94
C ALA A 311 14.84 -8.13 9.11
N ASN A 312 13.85 -7.32 9.51
CA ASN A 312 13.95 -6.46 10.67
C ASN A 312 14.13 -7.26 11.97
N LEU A 313 13.34 -8.33 12.16
CA LEU A 313 13.48 -9.21 13.32
C LEU A 313 14.87 -9.86 13.38
N ASP A 314 15.37 -10.38 12.26
CA ASP A 314 16.71 -10.97 12.16
C ASP A 314 17.80 -9.93 12.50
N TRP A 315 17.62 -8.68 12.07
CA TRP A 315 18.52 -7.58 12.48
C TRP A 315 18.45 -7.31 13.99
N MET A 316 17.27 -7.23 14.57
CA MET A 316 17.08 -7.03 16.01
C MET A 316 17.72 -8.14 16.86
N ILE A 317 17.57 -9.39 16.43
CA ILE A 317 18.20 -10.54 17.09
C ILE A 317 19.73 -10.40 17.04
N ALA A 318 20.30 -10.07 15.87
CA ALA A 318 21.72 -9.86 15.70
C ALA A 318 22.25 -8.69 16.54
N ASP A 319 21.45 -7.61 16.68
CA ASP A 319 21.81 -6.48 17.54
C ASP A 319 21.81 -6.86 19.02
N ALA A 320 20.78 -7.56 19.49
CA ALA A 320 20.68 -8.07 20.85
C ALA A 320 21.86 -9.01 21.21
N GLN A 321 22.29 -9.86 20.28
CA GLN A 321 23.47 -10.72 20.47
C GLN A 321 24.76 -9.91 20.62
N ARG A 322 24.91 -8.78 19.90
CA ARG A 322 26.08 -7.89 19.99
C ARG A 322 26.21 -7.20 21.36
N GLN A 323 25.10 -6.88 21.99
CA GLN A 323 25.07 -6.16 23.27
C GLN A 323 25.50 -7.00 24.47
N LYS A 324 26.07 -8.21 24.24
CA LYS A 324 26.56 -9.14 25.26
C LYS A 324 25.53 -9.51 26.36
N GLY A 325 24.26 -9.31 26.09
CA GLY A 325 23.17 -9.79 26.92
C GLY A 325 22.72 -11.19 26.51
N TYR A 326 21.88 -11.81 27.35
CA TYR A 326 21.17 -13.04 26.98
C TYR A 326 19.77 -12.79 26.35
N PRO A 327 19.44 -11.57 25.80
CA PRO A 327 18.11 -11.32 25.24
C PRO A 327 17.78 -12.25 24.09
N TRP A 328 18.80 -12.78 23.37
CA TRP A 328 18.62 -13.76 22.30
C TRP A 328 17.91 -15.05 22.75
N LEU A 329 18.01 -15.43 24.04
CA LEU A 329 17.27 -16.56 24.61
C LEU A 329 15.76 -16.35 24.52
N TRP A 330 15.31 -15.09 24.54
CA TRP A 330 13.90 -14.70 24.49
C TRP A 330 13.39 -14.46 23.08
N PHE A 331 14.13 -14.89 22.05
CA PHE A 331 13.73 -14.89 20.66
C PHE A 331 13.53 -16.31 20.13
N ASP A 332 12.36 -16.60 19.56
CA ASP A 332 12.08 -17.78 18.76
C ASP A 332 11.72 -17.37 17.34
N ARG A 333 12.64 -17.56 16.40
CA ARG A 333 12.44 -17.15 15.00
C ARG A 333 11.27 -17.86 14.35
N ARG A 334 11.00 -19.13 14.70
CA ARG A 334 9.87 -19.89 14.12
C ARG A 334 8.54 -19.35 14.64
N GLN A 335 8.45 -19.10 15.94
CA GLN A 335 7.27 -18.51 16.56
C GLN A 335 7.03 -17.08 16.06
N SER A 336 8.07 -16.24 15.99
CA SER A 336 7.98 -14.87 15.49
C SER A 336 7.51 -14.83 14.03
N ARG A 337 8.02 -15.75 13.17
CA ARG A 337 7.58 -15.87 11.79
C ARG A 337 6.10 -16.23 11.68
N ALA A 338 5.61 -17.11 12.56
CA ALA A 338 4.20 -17.47 12.59
C ALA A 338 3.31 -16.31 13.03
N TRP A 339 3.72 -15.56 14.04
CA TRP A 339 2.98 -14.36 14.51
C TRP A 339 2.94 -13.27 13.44
N LEU A 340 4.05 -13.00 12.77
CA LEU A 340 4.04 -12.10 11.63
C LEU A 340 3.13 -12.62 10.50
N ALA A 341 3.14 -13.94 10.27
CA ALA A 341 2.23 -14.52 9.28
C ALA A 341 0.75 -14.35 9.66
N GLU A 342 0.40 -14.39 10.94
CA GLU A 342 -0.98 -14.12 11.39
C GLU A 342 -1.45 -12.71 11.05
N GLN A 343 -0.52 -11.74 10.98
CA GLN A 343 -0.83 -10.36 10.58
C GLN A 343 -1.07 -10.25 9.07
N TYR A 344 -0.27 -10.92 8.25
CA TYR A 344 -0.29 -10.79 6.79
C TYR A 344 -1.10 -11.89 6.08
N GLY A 345 -1.18 -13.09 6.66
CA GLY A 345 -1.85 -14.25 6.07
C GLY A 345 -3.33 -14.03 5.73
N PRO A 346 -4.12 -13.29 6.53
CA PRO A 346 -5.49 -12.93 6.16
C PRO A 346 -5.62 -12.22 4.82
N LEU A 347 -4.59 -11.44 4.43
CA LEU A 347 -4.55 -10.68 3.18
C LEU A 347 -4.29 -11.56 1.94
N CYS A 348 -3.86 -12.82 2.14
CA CYS A 348 -3.66 -13.81 1.08
C CYS A 348 -4.80 -14.84 0.99
N ARG A 349 -5.92 -14.61 1.66
CA ARG A 349 -7.05 -15.54 1.62
C ARG A 349 -8.00 -15.22 0.47
N PRO A 350 -8.34 -16.16 -0.40
CA PRO A 350 -9.33 -15.94 -1.47
C PRO A 350 -10.70 -15.47 -0.96
N SER A 351 -11.03 -15.77 0.31
CA SER A 351 -12.24 -15.27 0.94
C SER A 351 -12.24 -13.76 1.17
N LEU A 352 -11.07 -13.12 1.35
CA LEU A 352 -10.98 -11.67 1.42
C LEU A 352 -11.25 -11.06 0.04
N ASP A 353 -10.62 -11.58 -1.00
CA ASP A 353 -10.83 -11.10 -2.38
C ASP A 353 -12.30 -11.21 -2.79
N ALA A 354 -12.94 -12.36 -2.48
CA ALA A 354 -14.36 -12.56 -2.74
C ALA A 354 -15.25 -11.54 -2.01
N ARG A 355 -14.91 -11.19 -0.76
CA ARG A 355 -15.62 -10.18 0.02
C ARG A 355 -15.40 -8.76 -0.53
N LEU A 356 -14.18 -8.44 -0.97
CA LEU A 356 -13.88 -7.16 -1.61
C LEU A 356 -14.58 -7.03 -2.97
N LEU A 357 -14.63 -8.12 -3.74
CA LEU A 357 -15.40 -8.17 -4.99
C LEU A 357 -16.91 -8.03 -4.75
N ALA A 358 -17.43 -8.57 -3.66
CA ALA A 358 -18.83 -8.39 -3.28
C ALA A 358 -19.09 -7.04 -2.62
N ASP A 359 -18.08 -6.20 -2.44
CA ASP A 359 -18.13 -4.94 -1.71
C ASP A 359 -18.66 -5.08 -0.27
N ASP A 360 -18.36 -6.23 0.37
CA ASP A 360 -18.81 -6.52 1.74
C ASP A 360 -18.17 -5.53 2.74
N PRO A 361 -18.97 -4.71 3.48
CA PRO A 361 -18.44 -3.79 4.47
C PRO A 361 -17.67 -4.49 5.60
N ALA A 362 -17.98 -5.76 5.87
CA ALA A 362 -17.25 -6.54 6.85
C ALA A 362 -15.89 -7.06 6.34
N ALA A 363 -15.50 -6.82 5.08
CA ALA A 363 -14.18 -7.21 4.57
C ALA A 363 -13.04 -6.62 5.41
N ALA A 364 -13.18 -5.37 5.88
CA ALA A 364 -12.23 -4.70 6.76
C ALA A 364 -12.25 -5.20 8.23
N THR A 365 -13.15 -6.12 8.57
CA THR A 365 -13.19 -6.71 9.90
C THR A 365 -12.18 -7.86 9.97
N LEU A 366 -10.95 -7.52 10.38
CA LEU A 366 -9.93 -8.52 10.64
C LEU A 366 -10.28 -9.32 11.90
N PRO A 367 -10.05 -10.65 11.89
CA PRO A 367 -10.27 -11.47 13.08
C PRO A 367 -9.48 -10.93 14.26
N SER A 368 -10.04 -11.06 15.47
CA SER A 368 -9.33 -10.70 16.69
C SER A 368 -8.10 -11.60 16.84
N LEU A 369 -6.91 -10.99 16.75
CA LEU A 369 -5.63 -11.69 16.92
C LEU A 369 -5.25 -11.85 18.41
N LEU A 370 -6.17 -11.59 19.34
CA LEU A 370 -5.97 -11.76 20.78
C LEU A 370 -5.99 -13.25 21.16
N HIS A 371 -5.09 -14.03 20.58
CA HIS A 371 -4.76 -15.34 21.10
C HIS A 371 -3.49 -15.19 21.93
N LEU A 372 -3.65 -15.01 23.26
CA LEU A 372 -2.52 -15.01 24.18
C LEU A 372 -1.99 -16.44 24.33
N ASP A 373 -1.10 -16.83 23.44
CA ASP A 373 -0.30 -18.04 23.62
C ASP A 373 0.76 -17.77 24.70
N VAL A 374 0.40 -18.01 25.97
CA VAL A 374 1.27 -17.74 27.11
C VAL A 374 2.61 -18.47 26.99
N ALA A 375 2.60 -19.74 26.57
CA ALA A 375 3.82 -20.53 26.42
C ALA A 375 4.69 -20.01 25.27
N GLY A 376 4.07 -19.66 24.14
CA GLY A 376 4.74 -19.00 23.02
C GLY A 376 5.31 -17.64 23.42
N CYS A 377 4.58 -16.84 24.19
CA CYS A 377 5.07 -15.57 24.73
C CYS A 377 6.27 -15.75 25.67
N VAL A 378 6.22 -16.69 26.60
CA VAL A 378 7.34 -16.94 27.52
C VAL A 378 8.59 -17.39 26.77
N SER A 379 8.46 -18.23 25.76
CA SER A 379 9.59 -18.71 24.94
C SER A 379 10.10 -17.69 23.91
N ASN A 380 9.34 -16.63 23.63
CA ASN A 380 9.60 -15.61 22.61
C ASN A 380 9.22 -14.21 23.15
N LEU A 381 9.64 -13.89 24.37
CA LEU A 381 9.16 -12.77 25.17
C LEU A 381 9.30 -11.42 24.47
N ILE A 382 10.48 -11.14 23.88
CA ILE A 382 10.73 -9.82 23.27
C ILE A 382 9.83 -9.59 22.04
N PRO A 383 9.76 -10.49 21.06
CA PRO A 383 8.79 -10.37 19.97
C PRO A 383 7.33 -10.33 20.44
N CYS A 384 6.98 -11.10 21.49
CA CYS A 384 5.62 -11.07 22.06
C CYS A 384 5.26 -9.69 22.62
N VAL A 385 6.16 -9.06 23.37
CA VAL A 385 5.95 -7.70 23.91
C VAL A 385 5.92 -6.67 22.76
N MET A 386 6.83 -6.77 21.81
CA MET A 386 6.88 -5.90 20.64
C MET A 386 5.59 -6.02 19.81
N ASP A 387 5.12 -7.24 19.59
CA ASP A 387 3.88 -7.53 18.90
C ASP A 387 2.66 -6.99 19.66
N ALA A 388 2.61 -7.18 20.98
CA ALA A 388 1.52 -6.63 21.81
C ALA A 388 1.45 -5.09 21.74
N ILE A 389 2.61 -4.41 21.68
CA ILE A 389 2.70 -2.96 21.53
C ILE A 389 2.39 -2.55 20.09
N GLY A 390 2.89 -3.28 19.10
CA GLY A 390 2.77 -2.95 17.67
C GLY A 390 1.48 -3.42 16.99
N ARG A 391 0.75 -4.38 17.56
CA ARG A 391 -0.46 -4.96 16.92
C ARG A 391 -1.55 -3.95 16.63
N SER A 392 -1.80 -3.02 17.54
CA SER A 392 -2.88 -2.04 17.34
C SER A 392 -2.61 -1.12 16.15
N PRO A 393 -1.45 -0.45 16.05
CA PRO A 393 -1.15 0.42 14.89
C PRO A 393 -1.09 -0.34 13.55
N LEU A 394 -0.46 -1.53 13.51
CA LEU A 394 -0.37 -2.32 12.29
C LEU A 394 -1.73 -2.85 11.84
N ARG A 395 -2.57 -3.30 12.78
CA ARG A 395 -3.92 -3.74 12.49
C ARG A 395 -4.79 -2.62 11.93
N ASP A 396 -4.66 -1.43 12.49
CA ASP A 396 -5.37 -0.26 12.00
C ASP A 396 -4.88 0.14 10.61
N LEU A 397 -3.57 0.04 10.35
CA LEU A 397 -3.00 0.24 9.03
C LEU A 397 -3.59 -0.76 8.01
N TYR A 398 -3.60 -2.07 8.31
CA TYR A 398 -4.16 -3.07 7.38
C TYR A 398 -5.66 -2.90 7.17
N ARG A 399 -6.41 -2.53 8.21
CA ARG A 399 -7.82 -2.18 8.06
C ARG A 399 -8.00 -1.02 7.09
N GLN A 400 -7.18 0.02 7.23
CA GLN A 400 -7.19 1.17 6.33
C GLN A 400 -6.86 0.75 4.89
N GLU A 401 -5.86 -0.12 4.69
CA GLU A 401 -5.49 -0.58 3.35
C GLU A 401 -6.58 -1.43 2.69
N ILE A 402 -7.25 -2.30 3.46
CA ILE A 402 -8.42 -3.04 2.98
C ILE A 402 -9.56 -2.07 2.60
N GLN A 403 -9.79 -1.01 3.40
CA GLN A 403 -10.79 0.02 3.08
C GLN A 403 -10.42 0.77 1.81
N LYS A 404 -9.16 1.18 1.64
CA LYS A 404 -8.67 1.83 0.41
C LYS A 404 -8.80 0.93 -0.82
N THR A 405 -8.54 -0.37 -0.68
CA THR A 405 -8.73 -1.34 -1.76
C THR A 405 -10.21 -1.47 -2.13
N ALA A 406 -11.11 -1.47 -1.14
CA ALA A 406 -12.55 -1.45 -1.38
C ALA A 406 -13.01 -0.15 -2.07
N ASP A 407 -12.50 1.00 -1.62
CA ASP A 407 -12.77 2.31 -2.24
C ASP A 407 -12.27 2.34 -3.69
N TYR A 408 -11.06 1.83 -3.96
CA TYR A 408 -10.53 1.71 -5.31
C TYR A 408 -11.44 0.86 -6.23
N ALA A 409 -11.90 -0.29 -5.74
CA ALA A 409 -12.84 -1.12 -6.48
C ALA A 409 -14.17 -0.38 -6.74
N ALA A 410 -14.65 0.41 -5.77
CA ALA A 410 -15.85 1.23 -5.92
C ALA A 410 -15.64 2.37 -6.94
N HIS A 411 -14.47 2.99 -6.99
CA HIS A 411 -14.13 4.01 -8.01
C HIS A 411 -14.13 3.41 -9.43
N LEU A 412 -13.57 2.21 -9.60
CA LEU A 412 -13.61 1.50 -10.89
C LEU A 412 -15.04 1.19 -11.33
N ARG A 413 -15.89 0.70 -10.40
CA ARG A 413 -17.33 0.44 -10.69
C ARG A 413 -18.06 1.72 -11.08
N LEU A 414 -17.78 2.82 -10.37
CA LEU A 414 -18.39 4.11 -10.66
C LEU A 414 -18.00 4.61 -12.06
N GLY A 415 -16.74 4.46 -12.44
CA GLY A 415 -16.27 4.77 -13.81
C GLY A 415 -16.95 3.91 -14.87
N ALA A 416 -17.10 2.61 -14.63
CA ALA A 416 -17.82 1.70 -15.53
C ALA A 416 -19.32 2.04 -15.63
N ALA A 417 -19.96 2.38 -14.49
CA ALA A 417 -21.33 2.85 -14.44
C ALA A 417 -21.53 4.14 -15.24
N LEU A 418 -20.58 5.08 -15.16
CA LEU A 418 -20.61 6.31 -15.95
C LEU A 418 -20.63 6.01 -17.45
N LEU A 419 -19.79 5.09 -17.95
CA LEU A 419 -19.77 4.67 -19.35
C LEU A 419 -21.10 4.05 -19.78
N ALA A 420 -21.68 3.18 -18.93
CA ALA A 420 -22.96 2.55 -19.21
C ALA A 420 -24.11 3.58 -19.25
N LEU A 421 -24.08 4.59 -18.37
CA LEU A 421 -25.07 5.66 -18.35
C LEU A 421 -24.93 6.63 -19.53
N ARG A 422 -23.75 6.77 -20.12
CA ARG A 422 -23.53 7.60 -21.31
C ARG A 422 -24.19 7.00 -22.54
N ALA A 423 -24.28 5.69 -22.65
CA ALA A 423 -24.99 5.05 -23.75
C ALA A 423 -26.44 5.55 -23.83
N PRO A 424 -26.96 5.92 -25.02
CA PRO A 424 -28.33 6.37 -25.15
C PRO A 424 -29.29 5.26 -24.64
N PRO A 425 -30.39 5.61 -23.95
CA PRO A 425 -31.35 4.62 -23.51
C PRO A 425 -32.04 3.97 -24.72
N ALA A 426 -32.22 2.66 -24.67
CA ALA A 426 -32.93 1.91 -25.73
C ALA A 426 -34.42 2.34 -25.86
N VAL A 427 -34.99 2.88 -24.77
CA VAL A 427 -36.37 3.37 -24.69
C VAL A 427 -36.36 4.75 -24.06
N ALA A 428 -37.06 5.71 -24.68
CA ALA A 428 -37.24 7.04 -24.12
C ALA A 428 -38.12 6.95 -22.85
N GLY A 429 -37.76 7.64 -21.78
CA GLY A 429 -38.60 7.80 -20.60
C GLY A 429 -37.96 7.60 -19.23
N PRO A 430 -37.03 6.63 -18.99
CA PRO A 430 -36.49 6.45 -17.66
C PRO A 430 -35.58 7.62 -17.23
N THR A 431 -35.74 8.06 -16.00
CA THR A 431 -34.87 9.06 -15.40
C THR A 431 -33.46 8.49 -15.23
N LEU A 432 -32.46 9.37 -15.09
CA LEU A 432 -31.07 8.93 -14.88
C LEU A 432 -30.92 8.06 -13.62
N ALA A 433 -31.68 8.38 -12.54
CA ALA A 433 -31.69 7.56 -11.32
C ALA A 433 -32.27 6.15 -11.58
N GLN A 434 -33.33 6.04 -12.38
CA GLN A 434 -33.89 4.75 -12.78
C GLN A 434 -32.91 3.97 -13.66
N ARG A 435 -32.22 4.65 -14.57
CA ARG A 435 -31.17 4.03 -15.39
C ARG A 435 -30.00 3.53 -14.54
N TYR A 436 -29.56 4.31 -13.57
CA TYR A 436 -28.51 3.89 -12.63
C TYR A 436 -28.95 2.66 -11.84
N ALA A 437 -30.16 2.67 -11.27
CA ALA A 437 -30.71 1.55 -10.51
C ALA A 437 -30.90 0.27 -11.35
N ALA A 438 -31.06 0.39 -12.66
CA ALA A 438 -31.21 -0.73 -13.59
C ALA A 438 -29.88 -1.27 -14.14
N LEU A 439 -28.72 -0.70 -13.77
CA LEU A 439 -27.42 -1.22 -14.17
C LEU A 439 -27.19 -2.62 -13.62
N PRO A 440 -26.36 -3.44 -14.30
CA PRO A 440 -25.91 -4.71 -13.78
C PRO A 440 -25.32 -4.62 -12.37
N ALA A 441 -25.53 -5.65 -11.55
CA ALA A 441 -25.14 -5.68 -10.14
C ALA A 441 -23.62 -5.46 -9.91
N ASP A 442 -22.79 -5.87 -10.84
CA ASP A 442 -21.33 -5.73 -10.83
C ASP A 442 -20.86 -4.28 -11.05
N LEU A 443 -21.74 -3.40 -11.48
CA LEU A 443 -21.50 -1.95 -11.60
C LEU A 443 -21.94 -1.16 -10.37
N HIS A 444 -22.54 -1.82 -9.39
CA HIS A 444 -22.92 -1.21 -8.12
C HIS A 444 -21.89 -1.49 -7.04
N SER A 445 -21.87 -0.62 -6.03
CA SER A 445 -21.06 -0.79 -4.81
C SER A 445 -22.02 -0.91 -3.60
N PRO A 446 -22.61 -2.10 -3.35
CA PRO A 446 -23.69 -2.26 -2.36
C PRO A 446 -23.20 -2.01 -0.92
N GLY A 447 -21.93 -2.15 -0.65
CA GLY A 447 -21.34 -1.85 0.65
C GLY A 447 -20.91 -0.39 0.84
N HIS A 448 -21.03 0.46 -0.20
CA HIS A 448 -20.78 1.89 -0.15
C HIS A 448 -22.08 2.66 -0.31
N VAL A 449 -22.12 3.86 0.26
CA VAL A 449 -23.19 4.81 -0.08
C VAL A 449 -22.85 5.40 -1.45
N SER A 450 -23.63 5.07 -2.47
CA SER A 450 -23.42 5.52 -3.84
C SER A 450 -24.72 5.95 -4.48
N GLY A 451 -24.65 6.80 -5.51
CA GLY A 451 -25.83 7.26 -6.20
C GLY A 451 -25.59 8.48 -7.10
N ILE A 452 -26.69 9.12 -7.47
CA ILE A 452 -26.68 10.36 -8.23
C ILE A 452 -26.99 11.50 -7.27
N SER A 453 -26.24 12.61 -7.36
CA SER A 453 -26.46 13.80 -6.54
C SER A 453 -27.87 14.38 -6.75
N ALA A 454 -28.40 15.07 -5.74
CA ALA A 454 -29.76 15.67 -5.79
C ALA A 454 -29.97 16.60 -6.99
N GLY A 455 -28.89 17.23 -7.50
CA GLY A 455 -28.92 18.04 -8.72
C GLY A 455 -28.87 17.24 -10.03
N GLY A 456 -28.71 15.93 -9.99
CA GLY A 456 -28.58 15.08 -11.16
C GLY A 456 -27.30 15.31 -11.99
N ARG A 457 -26.28 15.97 -11.39
CA ARG A 457 -25.08 16.41 -12.12
C ARG A 457 -23.87 15.53 -11.89
N THR A 458 -23.86 14.78 -10.80
CA THR A 458 -22.72 13.93 -10.46
C THR A 458 -23.18 12.54 -10.05
N LEU A 459 -22.40 11.56 -10.45
CA LEU A 459 -22.44 10.21 -9.91
C LEU A 459 -21.41 10.15 -8.78
N TYR A 460 -21.74 9.58 -7.64
CA TYR A 460 -20.84 9.60 -6.49
C TYR A 460 -20.79 8.26 -5.75
N VAL A 461 -19.68 8.02 -5.06
CA VAL A 461 -19.52 7.02 -4.03
C VAL A 461 -18.84 7.66 -2.81
N VAL A 462 -19.25 7.23 -1.63
CA VAL A 462 -18.71 7.74 -0.36
C VAL A 462 -17.62 6.77 0.10
N ASP A 463 -16.36 7.25 0.18
CA ASP A 463 -15.23 6.44 0.57
C ASP A 463 -15.38 5.90 2.01
N ARG A 464 -14.94 4.69 2.28
CA ARG A 464 -14.89 4.09 3.62
C ARG A 464 -13.70 4.61 4.41
N TRP A 465 -12.57 4.83 3.74
CA TRP A 465 -11.40 5.40 4.37
C TRP A 465 -11.46 6.92 4.34
N ARG A 466 -11.65 7.55 5.52
CA ARG A 466 -11.90 9.00 5.65
C ARG A 466 -11.12 9.60 6.82
N PRO A 467 -9.77 9.66 6.76
CA PRO A 467 -8.98 10.08 7.91
C PRO A 467 -9.19 11.56 8.29
N PHE A 468 -9.54 12.40 7.32
CA PHE A 468 -9.57 13.86 7.53
C PHE A 468 -10.87 14.53 7.07
N ARG A 469 -11.77 13.83 6.38
CA ARG A 469 -13.02 14.38 5.83
C ARG A 469 -14.13 13.33 5.93
N PRO A 470 -15.03 13.45 6.93
CA PRO A 470 -16.13 12.49 7.10
C PRO A 470 -17.08 12.41 5.88
N ASP A 471 -17.08 13.45 5.03
CA ASP A 471 -17.92 13.56 3.85
C ASP A 471 -17.16 13.29 2.54
N ALA A 472 -15.97 12.69 2.63
CA ALA A 472 -15.15 12.41 1.44
C ALA A 472 -15.96 11.59 0.44
N ARG A 473 -16.21 12.19 -0.73
CA ARG A 473 -16.91 11.57 -1.85
C ARG A 473 -15.98 11.53 -3.06
N PHE A 474 -16.00 10.41 -3.72
CA PHE A 474 -15.47 10.33 -5.06
C PHE A 474 -16.61 10.64 -6.02
N GLU A 475 -16.51 11.75 -6.74
CA GLU A 475 -17.56 12.27 -7.59
C GLU A 475 -17.10 12.32 -9.05
N LEU A 476 -18.01 11.90 -9.95
CA LEU A 476 -17.82 11.94 -11.39
C LEU A 476 -18.91 12.82 -12.01
N PRO A 477 -18.58 13.87 -12.78
CA PRO A 477 -19.55 14.69 -13.48
C PRO A 477 -20.28 13.87 -14.54
N LEU A 478 -21.59 14.12 -14.67
CA LEU A 478 -22.44 13.50 -15.66
C LEU A 478 -22.59 14.41 -16.87
N PRO A 479 -22.78 13.91 -18.10
CA PRO A 479 -22.99 14.70 -19.30
C PRO A 479 -24.19 15.64 -19.15
N VAL A 480 -24.02 16.90 -19.55
CA VAL A 480 -25.05 17.96 -19.41
C VAL A 480 -26.37 17.61 -20.11
N ALA A 481 -26.34 16.88 -21.24
CA ALA A 481 -27.53 16.45 -21.94
C ALA A 481 -28.43 15.47 -21.15
N ALA A 482 -27.86 14.76 -20.17
CA ALA A 482 -28.64 13.91 -19.26
C ALA A 482 -29.45 14.75 -18.24
N ALA A 483 -29.08 16.01 -18.03
CA ALA A 483 -29.77 16.94 -17.12
C ALA A 483 -30.88 17.75 -17.78
N ALA A 484 -30.89 17.89 -19.10
CA ALA A 484 -31.85 18.69 -19.86
C ALA A 484 -33.16 17.95 -20.22
N ALA A 485 -33.21 16.64 -19.96
CA ALA A 485 -34.43 15.85 -20.15
C ALA A 485 -35.27 15.78 -18.86
N ARG A 486 -35.61 16.96 -18.29
CA ARG A 486 -36.60 17.12 -17.21
C ARG A 486 -37.92 17.56 -17.77
#